data_50e9cc12fae118c7f192ca0ec6d180a3
#
_entry.id   50e9cc12fae118c7f192ca0ec6d180a3
#
_cell.length_a   1.000
_cell.length_b   1.000
_cell.length_c   1.000
_cell.angle_alpha   90.00
_cell.angle_beta   90.00
_cell.angle_gamma   90.00
#
_symmetry.space_group_name_H-M   'P 1'
#
loop_
_entity.id
_entity.type
_entity.pdbx_description
1 polymer ?
#
loop_
_entity_poly.entity_id
_entity_poly.type
_entity_poly.pdbx_seq_one_letter_code
_entity_poly.pdbx_strand_id
1 'polypeptide(L)'
;MRARLAIALALVLAARARPASAAARAGAVASEHPAAAAAGVEMLRAGGTVVDAAIAAAAAVCIVHASSCGLGGGGFALVHRADGGDFALDYREVAPAGATPEHFETRGKPEPALLRAGGLAVGVPGEVAGMAALHRRFGRLPLARVLAPAIRLARDGFTLAEAPHLAREIEHSKDLLAADPDLRRVFLAGGTSAPGPDFRILQADLARTLEAVAARGARAFYRGPRAAGIAAAVRTRGGVLGEADLARYRPRWRQPLAGAFRGRRIVTFPPPGSGGVLLEVLGLLAHDDLPALGRGTPTALHLLAGAMAQGFADRARWYGDPEFTRVPVAALLAPPRLAALRSALSALGPTPKRTALVPDHGTAHVSVVDAEGNAAAITTTINTGFGAGILVAGTGIILNDEMDDFALAPGVPNVYGLVGTAANALAPGKRPQSSMSPTIVLAGRRPELVVGGSGGPTIISGTLQVVLGVTAFGLPLREAVEAPRLHDQAVPPVLGVEPGVEPGVRAVLERLGHRVAVTPVIGAISACGLARDGSPVAAGDPRKDGGDAVVP
;
A
#
# COMPACT_ATOMS: atom_id res chain seq x y z
N MET A 1 -65.90 -55.38 16.21
CA MET A 1 -64.60 -55.49 16.91
C MET A 1 -63.68 -54.38 16.37
N ARG A 2 -63.37 -53.43 17.25
CA ARG A 2 -62.69 -52.17 16.88
C ARG A 2 -61.21 -52.29 17.08
N ALA A 3 -60.42 -52.18 16.01
CA ALA A 3 -58.94 -52.11 16.11
C ALA A 3 -58.54 -50.64 16.35
N ARG A 4 -57.82 -50.40 17.42
CA ARG A 4 -57.24 -49.10 17.78
C ARG A 4 -55.86 -48.95 17.09
N LEU A 5 -55.75 -47.96 16.23
CA LEU A 5 -54.52 -47.57 15.58
C LEU A 5 -53.76 -46.63 16.53
N ALA A 6 -52.59 -47.04 17.01
CA ALA A 6 -51.69 -46.22 17.80
C ALA A 6 -50.68 -45.52 16.86
N ILE A 7 -50.80 -44.19 16.73
CA ILE A 7 -49.82 -43.36 15.99
C ILE A 7 -48.70 -42.99 16.97
N ALA A 8 -47.52 -43.56 16.80
CA ALA A 8 -46.31 -43.14 17.48
C ALA A 8 -45.68 -41.94 16.80
N LEU A 9 -45.78 -40.76 17.43
CA LEU A 9 -45.14 -39.53 16.97
C LEU A 9 -43.67 -39.56 17.35
N ALA A 10 -42.78 -39.90 16.43
CA ALA A 10 -41.33 -39.82 16.61
C ALA A 10 -40.88 -38.37 16.46
N LEU A 11 -40.59 -37.69 17.56
CA LEU A 11 -39.88 -36.41 17.58
C LEU A 11 -38.43 -36.64 17.17
N VAL A 12 -38.10 -36.33 15.89
CA VAL A 12 -36.71 -36.22 15.48
C VAL A 12 -36.15 -34.89 15.97
N LEU A 13 -35.45 -34.89 17.10
CA LEU A 13 -34.59 -33.79 17.52
C LEU A 13 -33.42 -33.70 16.53
N ALA A 14 -33.57 -32.84 15.53
CA ALA A 14 -32.43 -32.41 14.72
C ALA A 14 -31.50 -31.61 15.61
N ALA A 15 -30.52 -32.28 16.22
CA ALA A 15 -29.36 -31.61 16.80
C ALA A 15 -28.68 -30.80 15.68
N ARG A 16 -28.91 -29.48 15.64
CA ARG A 16 -28.09 -28.58 14.85
C ARG A 16 -26.67 -28.71 15.35
N ALA A 17 -25.86 -29.49 14.63
CA ALA A 17 -24.43 -29.51 14.82
C ALA A 17 -23.94 -28.06 14.70
N ARG A 18 -23.48 -27.46 15.81
CA ARG A 18 -22.71 -26.22 15.75
C ARG A 18 -21.57 -26.49 14.78
N PRO A 19 -21.35 -25.64 13.76
CA PRO A 19 -20.16 -25.79 12.95
C PRO A 19 -18.97 -25.83 13.91
N ALA A 20 -18.16 -26.89 13.82
CA ALA A 20 -16.93 -27.01 14.57
C ALA A 20 -16.18 -25.70 14.42
N SER A 21 -15.87 -25.02 15.52
CA SER A 21 -15.02 -23.83 15.50
C SER A 21 -13.74 -24.22 14.79
N ALA A 22 -13.47 -23.61 13.64
CA ALA A 22 -12.20 -23.85 12.95
C ALA A 22 -11.08 -23.53 13.96
N ALA A 23 -10.09 -24.42 14.06
CA ALA A 23 -8.97 -24.23 14.98
C ALA A 23 -8.28 -22.90 14.71
N ALA A 24 -7.87 -22.21 15.76
CA ALA A 24 -7.08 -21.00 15.65
C ALA A 24 -5.80 -21.30 14.85
N ARG A 25 -5.40 -20.36 13.97
CA ARG A 25 -4.17 -20.47 13.19
C ARG A 25 -3.09 -19.65 13.85
N ALA A 26 -1.97 -20.29 14.15
CA ALA A 26 -0.75 -19.58 14.52
C ALA A 26 -0.28 -18.71 13.33
N GLY A 27 0.19 -17.53 13.60
CA GLY A 27 0.60 -16.60 12.55
C GLY A 27 0.96 -15.22 13.07
N ALA A 28 1.36 -14.33 12.18
CA ALA A 28 1.76 -12.97 12.50
C ALA A 28 1.12 -11.96 11.54
N VAL A 29 0.79 -10.79 12.07
CA VAL A 29 0.23 -9.65 11.35
C VAL A 29 1.06 -8.42 11.69
N ALA A 30 1.54 -7.71 10.68
CA ALA A 30 2.12 -6.38 10.83
C ALA A 30 1.33 -5.37 9.99
N SER A 31 1.12 -4.20 10.57
CA SER A 31 0.39 -3.08 9.94
C SER A 31 0.93 -1.77 10.50
N GLU A 32 0.40 -0.68 10.04
CA GLU A 32 0.80 0.67 10.48
C GLU A 32 0.06 1.15 11.73
N HIS A 33 -0.86 0.32 12.28
CA HIS A 33 -1.59 0.65 13.52
C HIS A 33 -1.94 -0.59 14.33
N PRO A 34 -1.84 -0.56 15.68
CA PRO A 34 -2.14 -1.72 16.54
C PRO A 34 -3.57 -2.27 16.37
N ALA A 35 -4.58 -1.41 16.21
CA ALA A 35 -5.95 -1.83 15.99
C ALA A 35 -6.14 -2.64 14.69
N ALA A 36 -5.35 -2.32 13.66
CA ALA A 36 -5.36 -3.05 12.40
C ALA A 36 -4.69 -4.43 12.54
N ALA A 37 -3.55 -4.51 13.21
CA ALA A 37 -2.92 -5.80 13.52
C ALA A 37 -3.84 -6.69 14.37
N ALA A 38 -4.51 -6.13 15.36
CA ALA A 38 -5.51 -6.83 16.20
C ALA A 38 -6.69 -7.36 15.35
N ALA A 39 -7.18 -6.60 14.36
CA ALA A 39 -8.24 -7.03 13.45
C ALA A 39 -7.80 -8.25 12.62
N GLY A 40 -6.57 -8.28 12.12
CA GLY A 40 -6.01 -9.42 11.42
C GLY A 40 -5.87 -10.66 12.31
N VAL A 41 -5.33 -10.49 13.51
CA VAL A 41 -5.21 -11.56 14.51
C VAL A 41 -6.58 -12.12 14.91
N GLU A 42 -7.61 -11.28 15.04
CA GLU A 42 -8.98 -11.75 15.30
C GLU A 42 -9.44 -12.76 14.23
N MET A 43 -9.08 -12.54 12.97
CA MET A 43 -9.43 -13.48 11.89
C MET A 43 -8.61 -14.77 11.94
N LEU A 44 -7.31 -14.72 12.23
CA LEU A 44 -6.48 -15.92 12.42
C LEU A 44 -7.00 -16.78 13.58
N ARG A 45 -7.33 -16.17 14.71
CA ARG A 45 -7.94 -16.85 15.89
C ARG A 45 -9.30 -17.46 15.57
N ALA A 46 -10.06 -16.86 14.66
CA ALA A 46 -11.33 -17.40 14.18
C ALA A 46 -11.16 -18.53 13.15
N GLY A 47 -9.93 -18.97 12.84
CA GLY A 47 -9.63 -19.98 11.83
C GLY A 47 -9.70 -19.48 10.39
N GLY A 48 -9.66 -18.16 10.19
CA GLY A 48 -9.58 -17.53 8.87
C GLY A 48 -8.24 -17.79 8.17
N THR A 49 -8.18 -17.47 6.90
CA THR A 49 -6.93 -17.53 6.10
C THR A 49 -6.09 -16.27 6.32
N VAL A 50 -4.83 -16.29 5.85
CA VAL A 50 -4.00 -15.07 5.80
C VAL A 50 -4.66 -13.96 4.99
N VAL A 51 -5.50 -14.29 4.02
CA VAL A 51 -6.24 -13.31 3.21
C VAL A 51 -7.42 -12.72 3.98
N ASP A 52 -8.16 -13.52 4.77
CA ASP A 52 -9.19 -12.99 5.67
C ASP A 52 -8.56 -12.01 6.67
N ALA A 53 -7.41 -12.38 7.25
CA ALA A 53 -6.67 -11.54 8.18
C ALA A 53 -6.15 -10.26 7.52
N ALA A 54 -5.60 -10.36 6.31
CA ALA A 54 -5.08 -9.22 5.57
C ALA A 54 -6.18 -8.22 5.16
N ILE A 55 -7.35 -8.70 4.72
CA ILE A 55 -8.51 -7.84 4.40
C ILE A 55 -9.04 -7.16 5.66
N ALA A 56 -9.16 -7.89 6.78
CA ALA A 56 -9.62 -7.31 8.04
C ALA A 56 -8.68 -6.21 8.54
N ALA A 57 -7.37 -6.45 8.48
CA ALA A 57 -6.36 -5.48 8.88
C ALA A 57 -6.31 -4.27 7.91
N ALA A 58 -6.40 -4.49 6.59
CA ALA A 58 -6.43 -3.43 5.59
C ALA A 58 -7.68 -2.55 5.75
N ALA A 59 -8.85 -3.16 5.96
CA ALA A 59 -10.07 -2.39 6.22
C ALA A 59 -9.96 -1.60 7.53
N ALA A 60 -9.37 -2.17 8.59
CA ALA A 60 -9.23 -1.50 9.89
C ALA A 60 -8.20 -0.35 9.85
N VAL A 61 -7.04 -0.52 9.17
CA VAL A 61 -6.06 0.56 9.05
C VAL A 61 -6.64 1.76 8.31
N CYS A 62 -7.47 1.54 7.29
CA CYS A 62 -8.14 2.62 6.55
C CYS A 62 -9.23 3.34 7.37
N ILE A 63 -9.59 2.86 8.55
CA ILE A 63 -10.44 3.60 9.49
C ILE A 63 -9.59 4.51 10.38
N VAL A 64 -8.51 3.99 10.96
CA VAL A 64 -7.64 4.72 11.90
C VAL A 64 -6.62 5.61 11.18
N HIS A 65 -6.28 5.31 9.93
CA HIS A 65 -5.48 6.14 9.02
C HIS A 65 -6.32 6.58 7.82
N ALA A 66 -7.47 7.19 8.06
CA ALA A 66 -8.39 7.65 7.02
C ALA A 66 -7.77 8.66 6.03
N SER A 67 -6.67 9.29 6.40
CA SER A 67 -5.85 10.14 5.52
C SER A 67 -5.08 9.33 4.48
N SER A 68 -4.80 8.04 4.72
CA SER A 68 -3.84 7.26 3.94
C SER A 68 -4.49 6.31 2.95
N CYS A 69 -5.66 5.75 3.29
CA CYS A 69 -6.37 4.77 2.48
C CYS A 69 -7.86 4.73 2.80
N GLY A 70 -8.65 4.09 1.95
CA GLY A 70 -10.10 4.00 2.14
C GLY A 70 -10.81 3.33 0.98
N LEU A 71 -12.13 3.18 1.10
CA LEU A 71 -12.96 2.55 0.07
C LEU A 71 -12.97 3.32 -1.27
N GLY A 72 -12.61 4.60 -1.24
CA GLY A 72 -12.49 5.46 -2.43
C GLY A 72 -11.12 5.40 -3.12
N GLY A 73 -10.25 4.50 -2.70
CA GLY A 73 -8.91 4.27 -3.22
C GLY A 73 -8.74 2.95 -3.97
N GLY A 74 -7.51 2.46 -3.98
CA GLY A 74 -7.13 1.19 -4.59
C GLY A 74 -5.81 0.67 -4.08
N GLY A 75 -5.25 -0.32 -4.77
CA GLY A 75 -4.01 -0.91 -4.27
C GLY A 75 -3.56 -2.17 -4.99
N PHE A 76 -2.64 -2.88 -4.33
CA PHE A 76 -2.07 -4.14 -4.78
C PHE A 76 -2.05 -5.18 -3.66
N ALA A 77 -2.28 -6.43 -4.03
CA ALA A 77 -2.14 -7.55 -3.13
C ALA A 77 -1.26 -8.65 -3.74
N LEU A 78 -0.36 -9.19 -2.92
CA LEU A 78 0.45 -10.35 -3.23
C LEU A 78 0.09 -11.48 -2.26
N VAL A 79 -0.16 -12.68 -2.77
CA VAL A 79 -0.52 -13.86 -1.98
C VAL A 79 0.41 -15.01 -2.34
N HIS A 80 1.03 -15.61 -1.34
CA HIS A 80 1.79 -16.86 -1.45
C HIS A 80 1.04 -17.98 -0.73
N ARG A 81 0.96 -19.15 -1.36
CA ARG A 81 0.37 -20.34 -0.76
C ARG A 81 1.45 -21.38 -0.44
N ALA A 82 1.37 -21.95 0.74
CA ALA A 82 2.30 -22.99 1.18
C ALA A 82 2.31 -24.24 0.27
N ASP A 83 1.17 -24.57 -0.35
CA ASP A 83 1.05 -25.66 -1.32
C ASP A 83 1.61 -25.32 -2.71
N GLY A 84 2.03 -24.07 -2.91
CA GLY A 84 2.60 -23.53 -4.14
C GLY A 84 1.65 -22.56 -4.84
N GLY A 85 2.25 -21.60 -5.53
CA GLY A 85 1.56 -20.57 -6.27
C GLY A 85 1.66 -19.20 -5.59
N ASP A 86 2.08 -18.25 -6.42
CA ASP A 86 2.11 -16.82 -6.09
C ASP A 86 1.08 -16.11 -6.95
N PHE A 87 0.36 -15.18 -6.35
CA PHE A 87 -0.73 -14.47 -7.01
C PHE A 87 -0.61 -12.98 -6.73
N ALA A 88 -0.72 -12.16 -7.78
CA ALA A 88 -0.75 -10.72 -7.68
C ALA A 88 -2.12 -10.20 -8.14
N LEU A 89 -2.78 -9.40 -7.32
CA LEU A 89 -4.03 -8.74 -7.68
C LEU A 89 -3.81 -7.24 -7.75
N ASP A 90 -4.02 -6.68 -8.94
CA ASP A 90 -4.01 -5.26 -9.24
C ASP A 90 -5.45 -4.73 -9.14
N TYR A 91 -5.71 -3.94 -8.12
CA TYR A 91 -6.94 -3.18 -7.95
C TYR A 91 -6.67 -1.67 -7.84
N ARG A 92 -5.56 -1.25 -8.52
CA ARG A 92 -5.20 0.16 -8.71
C ARG A 92 -6.35 0.92 -9.35
N GLU A 93 -6.47 2.17 -9.07
CA GLU A 93 -7.40 3.09 -9.69
C GLU A 93 -7.20 3.14 -11.21
N VAL A 94 -8.25 3.53 -11.90
CA VAL A 94 -8.26 3.63 -13.37
C VAL A 94 -8.68 5.03 -13.76
N ALA A 95 -8.01 5.64 -14.72
CA ALA A 95 -8.45 6.92 -15.27
C ALA A 95 -9.88 6.80 -15.81
N PRO A 96 -10.81 7.69 -15.45
CA PRO A 96 -12.15 7.70 -16.00
C PRO A 96 -12.16 7.73 -17.53
N ALA A 97 -13.19 7.14 -18.16
CA ALA A 97 -13.30 7.11 -19.62
C ALA A 97 -13.37 8.50 -20.26
N GLY A 98 -13.82 9.50 -19.52
CA GLY A 98 -13.85 10.89 -19.96
C GLY A 98 -12.57 11.69 -19.68
N ALA A 99 -11.57 11.11 -19.00
CA ALA A 99 -10.35 11.83 -18.66
C ALA A 99 -9.39 11.89 -19.85
N THR A 100 -9.13 13.11 -20.34
CA THR A 100 -8.15 13.37 -21.40
C THR A 100 -7.13 14.40 -20.93
N PRO A 101 -5.92 14.48 -21.53
CA PRO A 101 -4.89 15.45 -21.12
C PRO A 101 -5.37 16.90 -21.09
N GLU A 102 -6.26 17.28 -22.00
CA GLU A 102 -6.78 18.65 -22.12
C GLU A 102 -7.57 19.10 -20.88
N HIS A 103 -8.16 18.17 -20.11
CA HIS A 103 -8.80 18.48 -18.83
C HIS A 103 -7.82 18.97 -17.76
N PHE A 104 -6.54 18.71 -17.92
CA PHE A 104 -5.47 19.04 -16.98
C PHE A 104 -4.57 20.16 -17.50
N GLU A 105 -5.10 21.00 -18.39
CA GLU A 105 -4.42 22.15 -18.92
C GLU A 105 -5.11 23.45 -18.53
N THR A 106 -4.30 24.48 -18.24
CA THR A 106 -4.77 25.86 -18.10
C THR A 106 -4.10 26.71 -19.17
N ARG A 107 -4.92 27.32 -20.04
CA ARG A 107 -4.42 28.11 -21.19
C ARG A 107 -3.45 27.34 -22.11
N GLY A 108 -3.74 26.05 -22.36
CA GLY A 108 -2.94 25.15 -23.18
C GLY A 108 -1.58 24.75 -22.58
N LYS A 109 -1.45 24.84 -21.25
CA LYS A 109 -0.26 24.37 -20.51
C LYS A 109 -0.65 23.38 -19.44
N PRO A 110 0.16 22.35 -19.20
CA PRO A 110 -0.06 21.39 -18.11
C PRO A 110 -0.19 22.08 -16.76
N GLU A 111 -1.24 21.72 -16.01
CA GLU A 111 -1.55 22.27 -14.68
C GLU A 111 -1.60 21.13 -13.65
N PRO A 112 -0.48 20.76 -13.01
CA PRO A 112 -0.41 19.62 -12.08
C PRO A 112 -1.33 19.75 -10.86
N ALA A 113 -1.70 20.97 -10.47
CA ALA A 113 -2.60 21.18 -9.33
C ALA A 113 -3.98 20.56 -9.54
N LEU A 114 -4.44 20.42 -10.81
CA LEU A 114 -5.70 19.80 -11.16
C LEU A 114 -5.72 18.26 -10.92
N LEU A 115 -4.53 17.65 -10.79
CA LEU A 115 -4.38 16.23 -10.47
C LEU A 115 -4.42 15.92 -8.98
N ARG A 116 -4.37 16.95 -8.09
CA ARG A 116 -4.16 16.79 -6.64
C ARG A 116 -5.40 17.05 -5.79
N ALA A 117 -6.36 17.82 -6.30
CA ALA A 117 -7.57 18.15 -5.56
C ALA A 117 -8.76 18.34 -6.48
N GLY A 118 -9.96 18.11 -5.94
CA GLY A 118 -11.19 18.26 -6.69
C GLY A 118 -11.51 17.05 -7.57
N GLY A 119 -12.57 17.17 -8.38
CA GLY A 119 -13.13 16.03 -9.11
C GLY A 119 -12.25 15.46 -10.21
N LEU A 120 -11.38 16.27 -10.84
CA LEU A 120 -10.45 15.81 -11.88
C LEU A 120 -9.34 14.90 -11.32
N ALA A 121 -8.97 15.09 -10.05
CA ALA A 121 -7.95 14.28 -9.39
C ALA A 121 -8.38 12.82 -9.14
N VAL A 122 -9.69 12.52 -9.23
CA VAL A 122 -10.25 11.24 -8.81
C VAL A 122 -10.13 10.18 -9.91
N GLY A 123 -9.34 9.14 -9.64
CA GLY A 123 -9.36 7.88 -10.37
C GLY A 123 -10.55 6.99 -9.95
N VAL A 124 -10.99 6.10 -10.82
CA VAL A 124 -12.07 5.13 -10.53
C VAL A 124 -11.62 4.19 -9.42
N PRO A 125 -12.26 4.17 -8.24
CA PRO A 125 -11.82 3.39 -7.09
C PRO A 125 -11.79 1.89 -7.33
N GLY A 126 -10.77 1.21 -6.80
CA GLY A 126 -10.56 -0.22 -6.94
C GLY A 126 -10.70 -1.04 -5.66
N GLU A 127 -10.58 -0.40 -4.49
CA GLU A 127 -10.41 -1.06 -3.18
C GLU A 127 -11.48 -2.12 -2.90
N VAL A 128 -12.76 -1.78 -3.02
CA VAL A 128 -13.87 -2.70 -2.71
C VAL A 128 -13.90 -3.89 -3.68
N ALA A 129 -13.54 -3.69 -4.95
CA ALA A 129 -13.46 -4.78 -5.94
C ALA A 129 -12.25 -5.69 -5.66
N GLY A 130 -11.12 -5.12 -5.21
CA GLY A 130 -9.94 -5.86 -4.78
C GLY A 130 -10.22 -6.76 -3.59
N MET A 131 -10.76 -6.19 -2.51
CA MET A 131 -11.18 -6.96 -1.33
C MET A 131 -12.14 -8.10 -1.69
N ALA A 132 -13.16 -7.83 -2.50
CA ALA A 132 -14.12 -8.85 -2.91
C ALA A 132 -13.49 -9.95 -3.79
N ALA A 133 -12.52 -9.61 -4.65
CA ALA A 133 -11.82 -10.59 -5.50
C ALA A 133 -10.88 -11.47 -4.67
N LEU A 134 -10.13 -10.90 -3.73
CA LEU A 134 -9.28 -11.63 -2.79
C LEU A 134 -10.10 -12.58 -1.92
N HIS A 135 -11.15 -12.05 -1.28
CA HIS A 135 -12.03 -12.83 -0.40
C HIS A 135 -12.69 -13.99 -1.16
N ARG A 136 -13.23 -13.76 -2.36
CA ARG A 136 -13.86 -14.81 -3.18
C ARG A 136 -12.90 -15.95 -3.53
N ARG A 137 -11.61 -15.65 -3.75
CA ARG A 137 -10.62 -16.65 -4.19
C ARG A 137 -9.94 -17.38 -3.04
N PHE A 138 -9.68 -16.69 -1.94
CA PHE A 138 -8.83 -17.19 -0.86
C PHE A 138 -9.45 -17.07 0.53
N GLY A 139 -10.56 -16.35 0.68
CA GLY A 139 -11.25 -16.21 1.97
C GLY A 139 -11.95 -17.51 2.40
N ARG A 140 -12.07 -17.68 3.71
CA ARG A 140 -12.77 -18.79 4.36
C ARG A 140 -13.93 -18.31 5.22
N LEU A 141 -13.71 -17.22 5.96
CA LEU A 141 -14.73 -16.64 6.83
C LEU A 141 -15.75 -15.85 6.00
N PRO A 142 -17.01 -15.73 6.44
CA PRO A 142 -17.97 -14.82 5.81
C PRO A 142 -17.42 -13.39 5.76
N LEU A 143 -17.62 -12.68 4.66
CA LEU A 143 -17.12 -11.31 4.49
C LEU A 143 -17.62 -10.37 5.61
N ALA A 144 -18.84 -10.58 6.11
CA ALA A 144 -19.39 -9.84 7.24
C ALA A 144 -18.56 -10.04 8.52
N ARG A 145 -17.97 -11.23 8.73
CA ARG A 145 -17.07 -11.50 9.85
C ARG A 145 -15.72 -10.81 9.64
N VAL A 146 -15.21 -10.87 8.43
CA VAL A 146 -13.92 -10.25 8.06
C VAL A 146 -13.95 -8.73 8.23
N LEU A 147 -15.03 -8.07 7.84
CA LEU A 147 -15.17 -6.61 7.95
C LEU A 147 -15.67 -6.14 9.32
N ALA A 148 -16.10 -7.04 10.22
CA ALA A 148 -16.66 -6.68 11.51
C ALA A 148 -15.73 -5.81 12.40
N PRO A 149 -14.39 -6.04 12.48
CA PRO A 149 -13.49 -5.16 13.24
C PRO A 149 -13.48 -3.72 12.71
N ALA A 150 -13.38 -3.54 11.40
CA ALA A 150 -13.41 -2.21 10.77
C ALA A 150 -14.75 -1.51 10.97
N ILE A 151 -15.86 -2.25 10.87
CA ILE A 151 -17.22 -1.72 11.15
C ILE A 151 -17.32 -1.23 12.59
N ARG A 152 -16.81 -1.99 13.57
CA ARG A 152 -16.78 -1.56 14.97
C ARG A 152 -15.95 -0.30 15.16
N LEU A 153 -14.72 -0.27 14.65
CA LEU A 153 -13.85 0.91 14.73
C LEU A 153 -14.50 2.17 14.12
N ALA A 154 -15.15 2.04 12.97
CA ALA A 154 -15.82 3.16 12.31
C ALA A 154 -17.05 3.65 13.08
N ARG A 155 -17.83 2.72 13.65
CA ARG A 155 -19.07 3.03 14.38
C ARG A 155 -18.82 3.54 15.78
N ASP A 156 -17.97 2.84 16.54
CA ASP A 156 -17.74 3.10 17.96
C ASP A 156 -16.66 4.19 18.16
N GLY A 157 -15.84 4.41 17.13
CA GLY A 157 -14.83 5.45 17.06
C GLY A 157 -13.60 5.18 17.92
N PHE A 158 -12.63 6.08 17.80
CA PHE A 158 -11.37 6.10 18.54
C PHE A 158 -10.95 7.57 18.77
N THR A 159 -10.09 7.82 19.74
CA THR A 159 -9.57 9.17 20.02
C THR A 159 -8.36 9.48 19.13
N LEU A 160 -8.07 10.74 18.91
CA LEU A 160 -6.85 11.15 18.18
C LEU A 160 -5.57 10.78 18.94
N ALA A 161 -5.62 10.67 20.28
CA ALA A 161 -4.52 10.13 21.07
C ALA A 161 -4.19 8.66 20.71
N GLU A 162 -5.19 7.88 20.32
CA GLU A 162 -5.03 6.48 19.88
C GLU A 162 -4.52 6.37 18.43
N ALA A 163 -4.56 7.47 17.63
CA ALA A 163 -4.12 7.52 16.23
C ALA A 163 -3.23 8.75 15.96
N PRO A 164 -2.01 8.81 16.53
CA PRO A 164 -1.13 9.97 16.44
C PRO A 164 -0.76 10.36 14.99
N HIS A 165 -0.63 9.39 14.09
CA HIS A 165 -0.40 9.67 12.67
C HIS A 165 -1.58 10.44 12.08
N LEU A 166 -2.81 9.98 12.29
CA LEU A 166 -3.99 10.68 11.79
C LEU A 166 -4.11 12.09 12.38
N ALA A 167 -3.76 12.26 13.66
CA ALA A 167 -3.77 13.58 14.30
C ALA A 167 -2.81 14.56 13.60
N ARG A 168 -1.59 14.13 13.26
CA ARG A 168 -0.62 14.93 12.48
C ARG A 168 -1.14 15.25 11.09
N GLU A 169 -1.76 14.28 10.42
CA GLU A 169 -2.32 14.45 9.07
C GLU A 169 -3.51 15.42 9.05
N ILE A 170 -4.36 15.41 10.08
CA ILE A 170 -5.45 16.39 10.24
C ILE A 170 -4.88 17.79 10.37
N GLU A 171 -3.85 18.01 11.20
CA GLU A 171 -3.21 19.32 11.32
C GLU A 171 -2.56 19.78 10.02
N HIS A 172 -1.87 18.85 9.33
CA HIS A 172 -1.22 19.15 8.05
C HIS A 172 -2.22 19.51 6.95
N SER A 173 -3.36 18.79 6.90
CA SER A 173 -4.37 18.91 5.84
C SER A 173 -5.57 19.78 6.23
N LYS A 174 -5.50 20.55 7.32
CA LYS A 174 -6.66 21.27 7.88
C LYS A 174 -7.38 22.19 6.87
N ASP A 175 -6.65 22.87 5.99
CA ASP A 175 -7.23 23.75 4.98
C ASP A 175 -8.01 22.94 3.92
N LEU A 176 -7.49 21.81 3.49
CA LEU A 176 -8.16 20.86 2.60
C LEU A 176 -9.44 20.32 3.27
N LEU A 177 -9.34 19.91 4.53
CA LEU A 177 -10.46 19.39 5.31
C LEU A 177 -11.55 20.43 5.54
N ALA A 178 -11.17 21.70 5.79
CA ALA A 178 -12.10 22.80 6.01
C ALA A 178 -12.90 23.16 4.74
N ALA A 179 -12.36 22.90 3.55
CA ALA A 179 -13.01 23.19 2.27
C ALA A 179 -14.18 22.23 1.94
N ASP A 180 -14.20 21.01 2.52
CA ASP A 180 -15.29 20.04 2.34
C ASP A 180 -16.15 19.98 3.62
N PRO A 181 -17.47 20.21 3.54
CA PRO A 181 -18.34 20.23 4.73
C PRO A 181 -18.36 18.93 5.53
N ASP A 182 -18.28 17.78 4.85
CA ASP A 182 -18.34 16.47 5.49
C ASP A 182 -16.98 16.06 6.09
N LEU A 183 -15.85 16.36 5.41
CA LEU A 183 -14.51 16.20 5.99
C LEU A 183 -14.35 17.10 7.22
N ARG A 184 -14.76 18.36 7.12
CA ARG A 184 -14.74 19.30 8.24
C ARG A 184 -15.54 18.81 9.43
N ARG A 185 -16.74 18.28 9.20
CA ARG A 185 -17.61 17.73 10.24
C ARG A 185 -16.96 16.54 10.94
N VAL A 186 -16.34 15.62 10.20
CA VAL A 186 -15.79 14.38 10.75
C VAL A 186 -14.43 14.62 11.42
N PHE A 187 -13.53 15.38 10.79
CA PHE A 187 -12.13 15.46 11.19
C PHE A 187 -11.75 16.77 11.89
N LEU A 188 -12.55 17.86 11.74
CA LEU A 188 -12.31 19.14 12.40
C LEU A 188 -13.43 19.53 13.40
N ALA A 189 -14.24 18.57 13.83
CA ALA A 189 -15.38 18.84 14.74
C ALA A 189 -16.33 19.96 14.25
N GLY A 190 -16.41 20.17 12.93
CA GLY A 190 -17.16 21.26 12.30
C GLY A 190 -16.44 22.62 12.28
N GLY A 191 -15.27 22.72 12.91
CA GLY A 191 -14.42 23.92 12.94
C GLY A 191 -13.47 24.04 11.75
N THR A 192 -12.39 24.81 11.93
CA THR A 192 -11.31 25.00 10.94
C THR A 192 -9.93 24.68 11.50
N SER A 193 -9.84 24.30 12.77
CA SER A 193 -8.61 23.90 13.45
C SER A 193 -8.65 22.41 13.77
N ALA A 194 -7.48 21.78 13.85
CA ALA A 194 -7.37 20.40 14.28
C ALA A 194 -7.86 20.26 15.73
N PRO A 195 -8.67 19.22 16.04
CA PRO A 195 -9.14 18.96 17.39
C PRO A 195 -8.01 18.46 18.30
N GLY A 196 -8.22 18.56 19.60
CA GLY A 196 -7.29 18.02 20.60
C GLY A 196 -7.27 16.49 20.65
N PRO A 197 -6.31 15.90 21.39
CA PRO A 197 -6.07 14.45 21.43
C PRO A 197 -7.26 13.62 21.91
N ASP A 198 -8.10 14.17 22.77
CA ASP A 198 -9.28 13.50 23.32
C ASP A 198 -10.48 13.48 22.36
N PHE A 199 -10.38 14.17 21.23
CA PHE A 199 -11.46 14.19 20.24
C PHE A 199 -11.65 12.80 19.65
N ARG A 200 -12.92 12.34 19.68
CA ARG A 200 -13.30 11.01 19.16
C ARG A 200 -13.72 11.13 17.70
N ILE A 201 -12.99 10.48 16.82
CA ILE A 201 -13.35 10.31 15.42
C ILE A 201 -14.46 9.27 15.33
N LEU A 202 -15.60 9.65 14.76
CA LEU A 202 -16.75 8.79 14.48
C LEU A 202 -17.04 8.80 12.98
N GLN A 203 -17.03 7.62 12.36
CA GLN A 203 -17.24 7.45 10.92
C GLN A 203 -18.51 6.61 10.66
N ALA A 204 -19.64 7.00 11.26
CA ALA A 204 -20.89 6.26 11.22
C ALA A 204 -21.40 6.00 9.79
N ASP A 205 -21.21 6.95 8.86
CA ASP A 205 -21.57 6.78 7.45
C ASP A 205 -20.73 5.69 6.79
N LEU A 206 -19.42 5.64 7.10
CA LEU A 206 -18.50 4.63 6.61
C LEU A 206 -18.84 3.25 7.18
N ALA A 207 -19.21 3.17 8.46
CA ALA A 207 -19.69 1.93 9.06
C ALA A 207 -20.88 1.35 8.29
N ARG A 208 -21.90 2.18 7.98
CA ARG A 208 -23.07 1.76 7.16
C ARG A 208 -22.67 1.35 5.74
N THR A 209 -21.65 1.96 5.17
CA THR A 209 -21.14 1.59 3.85
C THR A 209 -20.44 0.23 3.91
N LEU A 210 -19.60 -0.01 4.91
CA LEU A 210 -18.94 -1.31 5.14
C LEU A 210 -19.96 -2.43 5.42
N GLU A 211 -21.00 -2.17 6.22
CA GLU A 211 -22.11 -3.10 6.46
C GLU A 211 -22.82 -3.50 5.13
N ALA A 212 -23.05 -2.53 4.27
CA ALA A 212 -23.65 -2.81 2.97
C ALA A 212 -22.71 -3.61 2.03
N VAL A 213 -21.40 -3.36 2.07
CA VAL A 213 -20.41 -4.17 1.36
C VAL A 213 -20.34 -5.58 1.94
N ALA A 214 -20.34 -5.71 3.26
CA ALA A 214 -20.36 -6.99 3.98
C ALA A 214 -21.56 -7.86 3.56
N ALA A 215 -22.74 -7.25 3.43
CA ALA A 215 -23.98 -7.94 3.11
C ALA A 215 -24.15 -8.25 1.60
N ARG A 216 -23.70 -7.37 0.71
CA ARG A 216 -23.99 -7.44 -0.73
C ARG A 216 -22.77 -7.48 -1.63
N GLY A 217 -21.57 -7.54 -1.06
CA GLY A 217 -20.30 -7.53 -1.78
C GLY A 217 -20.06 -6.23 -2.55
N ALA A 218 -19.16 -6.27 -3.52
CA ALA A 218 -18.75 -5.12 -4.32
C ALA A 218 -19.90 -4.41 -5.05
N ARG A 219 -21.00 -5.12 -5.35
CA ARG A 219 -22.17 -4.52 -6.00
C ARG A 219 -22.74 -3.34 -5.19
N ALA A 220 -22.64 -3.40 -3.84
CA ALA A 220 -23.12 -2.33 -2.96
C ALA A 220 -22.37 -1.00 -3.16
N PHE A 221 -21.16 -1.05 -3.69
CA PHE A 221 -20.32 0.12 -3.97
C PHE A 221 -20.45 0.59 -5.43
N TYR A 222 -20.29 -0.34 -6.39
CA TYR A 222 -20.16 -0.01 -7.81
C TYR A 222 -21.48 0.18 -8.54
N ARG A 223 -22.63 0.03 -7.87
CA ARG A 223 -23.98 0.20 -8.46
C ARG A 223 -24.95 0.79 -7.45
N GLY A 224 -25.97 1.48 -7.97
CA GLY A 224 -27.05 2.07 -7.18
C GLY A 224 -26.63 3.33 -6.42
N PRO A 225 -27.26 3.64 -5.27
CA PRO A 225 -27.15 4.97 -4.65
C PRO A 225 -25.72 5.42 -4.34
N ARG A 226 -24.81 4.50 -3.95
CA ARG A 226 -23.41 4.86 -3.66
C ARG A 226 -22.65 5.23 -4.92
N ALA A 227 -22.80 4.45 -5.98
CA ALA A 227 -22.18 4.78 -7.27
C ALA A 227 -22.69 6.12 -7.81
N ALA A 228 -23.99 6.36 -7.72
CA ALA A 228 -24.60 7.65 -8.10
C ALA A 228 -24.05 8.80 -7.23
N GLY A 229 -23.91 8.58 -5.91
CA GLY A 229 -23.33 9.56 -4.98
C GLY A 229 -21.88 9.90 -5.30
N ILE A 230 -21.05 8.90 -5.58
CA ILE A 230 -19.64 9.10 -6.00
C ILE A 230 -19.59 9.92 -7.30
N ALA A 231 -20.33 9.51 -8.34
CA ALA A 231 -20.37 10.21 -9.61
C ALA A 231 -20.89 11.66 -9.47
N ALA A 232 -21.89 11.88 -8.62
CA ALA A 232 -22.39 13.23 -8.33
C ALA A 232 -21.35 14.09 -7.60
N ALA A 233 -20.69 13.55 -6.56
CA ALA A 233 -19.66 14.26 -5.81
C ALA A 233 -18.48 14.69 -6.70
N VAL A 234 -18.03 13.80 -7.59
CA VAL A 234 -16.97 14.10 -8.56
C VAL A 234 -17.41 15.18 -9.55
N ARG A 235 -18.60 15.03 -10.14
CA ARG A 235 -19.12 15.98 -11.13
C ARG A 235 -19.33 17.39 -10.55
N THR A 236 -19.87 17.51 -9.33
CA THR A 236 -20.06 18.82 -8.67
C THR A 236 -18.75 19.53 -8.34
N ARG A 237 -17.63 18.80 -8.35
CA ARG A 237 -16.26 19.32 -8.15
C ARG A 237 -15.47 19.37 -9.48
N GLY A 238 -16.17 19.40 -10.63
CA GLY A 238 -15.58 19.57 -11.95
C GLY A 238 -14.95 18.33 -12.58
N GLY A 239 -15.12 17.15 -11.99
CA GLY A 239 -14.54 15.92 -12.51
C GLY A 239 -15.40 15.19 -13.53
N VAL A 240 -14.84 14.15 -14.15
CA VAL A 240 -15.43 13.44 -15.31
C VAL A 240 -15.79 11.97 -15.01
N LEU A 241 -15.56 11.47 -13.80
CA LEU A 241 -15.92 10.11 -13.41
C LEU A 241 -17.45 9.94 -13.33
N GLY A 242 -17.98 8.95 -14.03
CA GLY A 242 -19.40 8.63 -14.07
C GLY A 242 -19.74 7.24 -13.51
N GLU A 243 -21.04 6.98 -13.29
CA GLU A 243 -21.52 5.66 -12.84
C GLU A 243 -21.13 4.52 -13.79
N ALA A 244 -21.01 4.80 -15.08
CA ALA A 244 -20.58 3.84 -16.07
C ALA A 244 -19.13 3.39 -15.87
N ASP A 245 -18.23 4.27 -15.37
CA ASP A 245 -16.84 3.93 -15.05
C ASP A 245 -16.80 2.99 -13.85
N LEU A 246 -17.53 3.32 -12.79
CA LEU A 246 -17.70 2.46 -11.62
C LEU A 246 -18.25 1.09 -12.00
N ALA A 247 -19.31 1.03 -12.80
CA ALA A 247 -19.94 -0.22 -13.22
C ALA A 247 -19.02 -1.11 -14.08
N ARG A 248 -18.09 -0.52 -14.82
CA ARG A 248 -17.10 -1.21 -15.67
C ARG A 248 -15.84 -1.61 -14.94
N TYR A 249 -15.53 -1.02 -13.79
CA TYR A 249 -14.29 -1.31 -13.07
C TYR A 249 -14.13 -2.81 -12.79
N ARG A 250 -12.91 -3.33 -13.04
CA ARG A 250 -12.52 -4.73 -12.75
C ARG A 250 -11.09 -4.77 -12.24
N PRO A 251 -10.80 -5.44 -11.10
CA PRO A 251 -9.43 -5.74 -10.68
C PRO A 251 -8.80 -6.74 -11.65
N ARG A 252 -7.46 -6.77 -11.72
CA ARG A 252 -6.70 -7.61 -12.65
C ARG A 252 -5.79 -8.59 -11.90
N TRP A 253 -5.94 -9.87 -12.16
CA TRP A 253 -4.93 -10.84 -11.75
C TRP A 253 -3.74 -10.73 -12.69
N ARG A 254 -2.55 -10.50 -12.12
CA ARG A 254 -1.30 -10.39 -12.85
C ARG A 254 -0.35 -11.53 -12.46
N GLN A 255 0.62 -11.83 -13.32
CA GLN A 255 1.71 -12.75 -12.96
C GLN A 255 2.70 -11.98 -12.07
N PRO A 256 2.97 -12.45 -10.83
CA PRO A 256 3.99 -11.84 -9.99
C PRO A 256 5.37 -11.86 -10.65
N LEU A 257 6.20 -10.86 -10.33
CA LEU A 257 7.63 -10.93 -10.65
C LEU A 257 8.35 -11.79 -9.63
N ALA A 258 9.35 -12.53 -10.09
CA ALA A 258 10.22 -13.29 -9.21
C ALA A 258 11.69 -13.09 -9.61
N GLY A 259 12.55 -12.98 -8.60
CA GLY A 259 14.00 -12.91 -8.72
C GLY A 259 14.67 -13.74 -7.65
N ALA A 260 16.00 -13.79 -7.66
CA ALA A 260 16.79 -14.46 -6.65
C ALA A 260 17.80 -13.47 -6.03
N PHE A 261 17.97 -13.53 -4.71
CA PHE A 261 18.97 -12.76 -4.00
C PHE A 261 19.51 -13.57 -2.81
N ARG A 262 20.82 -13.81 -2.77
CA ARG A 262 21.51 -14.54 -1.69
C ARG A 262 20.84 -15.86 -1.28
N GLY A 263 20.50 -16.70 -2.28
CA GLY A 263 19.88 -18.01 -2.06
C GLY A 263 18.39 -17.98 -1.68
N ARG A 264 17.75 -16.81 -1.70
CA ARG A 264 16.32 -16.65 -1.48
C ARG A 264 15.62 -16.32 -2.77
N ARG A 265 14.35 -16.74 -2.88
CA ARG A 265 13.45 -16.33 -3.95
C ARG A 265 12.68 -15.09 -3.49
N ILE A 266 12.75 -14.02 -4.26
CA ILE A 266 12.04 -12.76 -4.03
C ILE A 266 10.84 -12.72 -4.95
N VAL A 267 9.64 -12.68 -4.39
CA VAL A 267 8.38 -12.52 -5.14
C VAL A 267 7.85 -11.12 -4.87
N THR A 268 7.56 -10.37 -5.93
CA THR A 268 7.13 -8.98 -5.78
C THR A 268 6.12 -8.58 -6.84
N PHE A 269 5.56 -7.37 -6.73
CA PHE A 269 4.47 -6.92 -7.59
C PHE A 269 4.99 -6.44 -8.97
N PRO A 270 4.32 -6.85 -10.07
CA PRO A 270 4.67 -6.44 -11.43
C PRO A 270 4.18 -5.01 -11.75
N PRO A 271 4.56 -4.41 -12.91
CA PRO A 271 3.95 -3.18 -13.39
C PRO A 271 2.40 -3.28 -13.44
N PRO A 272 1.69 -2.18 -13.09
CA PRO A 272 2.17 -0.82 -12.88
C PRO A 272 2.82 -0.56 -11.52
N GLY A 273 2.95 -1.57 -10.64
CA GLY A 273 3.71 -1.49 -9.40
C GLY A 273 5.23 -1.48 -9.63
N SER A 274 5.99 -1.21 -8.59
CA SER A 274 7.44 -0.97 -8.70
C SER A 274 8.32 -2.09 -8.15
N GLY A 275 7.79 -3.31 -7.97
CA GLY A 275 8.59 -4.45 -7.52
C GLY A 275 9.77 -4.80 -8.43
N GLY A 276 9.66 -4.50 -9.74
CA GLY A 276 10.77 -4.68 -10.67
C GLY A 276 11.97 -3.78 -10.37
N VAL A 277 11.74 -2.57 -9.85
CA VAL A 277 12.81 -1.66 -9.39
C VAL A 277 13.54 -2.27 -8.19
N LEU A 278 12.79 -2.83 -7.23
CA LEU A 278 13.38 -3.54 -6.09
C LEU A 278 14.28 -4.70 -6.56
N LEU A 279 13.79 -5.52 -7.50
CA LEU A 279 14.59 -6.62 -8.07
C LEU A 279 15.83 -6.12 -8.83
N GLU A 280 15.74 -4.99 -9.55
CA GLU A 280 16.86 -4.39 -10.25
C GLU A 280 17.95 -3.96 -9.28
N VAL A 281 17.58 -3.23 -8.21
CA VAL A 281 18.56 -2.80 -7.20
C VAL A 281 19.19 -4.00 -6.48
N LEU A 282 18.41 -5.01 -6.11
CA LEU A 282 18.95 -6.26 -5.55
C LEU A 282 19.92 -6.96 -6.53
N GLY A 283 19.60 -6.97 -7.81
CA GLY A 283 20.43 -7.53 -8.87
C GLY A 283 21.74 -6.76 -9.07
N LEU A 284 21.72 -5.43 -9.00
CA LEU A 284 22.92 -4.59 -9.03
C LEU A 284 23.87 -4.88 -7.85
N LEU A 285 23.32 -5.18 -6.67
CA LEU A 285 24.06 -5.43 -5.44
C LEU A 285 24.37 -6.92 -5.20
N ALA A 286 23.97 -7.82 -6.11
CA ALA A 286 23.98 -9.27 -5.87
C ALA A 286 25.39 -9.84 -5.65
N HIS A 287 26.41 -9.27 -6.28
CA HIS A 287 27.79 -9.73 -6.24
C HIS A 287 28.68 -8.97 -5.21
N ASP A 288 28.12 -7.97 -4.53
CA ASP A 288 28.87 -7.23 -3.51
C ASP A 288 28.86 -7.98 -2.18
N ASP A 289 30.00 -7.99 -1.49
CA ASP A 289 30.07 -8.49 -0.12
C ASP A 289 29.54 -7.41 0.85
N LEU A 290 28.22 -7.21 0.84
CA LEU A 290 27.55 -6.21 1.66
C LEU A 290 27.87 -6.35 3.17
N PRO A 291 27.93 -7.58 3.77
CA PRO A 291 28.36 -7.74 5.15
C PRO A 291 29.76 -7.18 5.41
N ALA A 292 30.74 -7.48 4.54
CA ALA A 292 32.10 -6.97 4.67
C ALA A 292 32.19 -5.45 4.47
N LEU A 293 31.35 -4.88 3.60
CA LEU A 293 31.25 -3.42 3.44
C LEU A 293 30.69 -2.74 4.70
N GLY A 294 29.86 -3.42 5.48
CA GLY A 294 29.20 -2.87 6.66
C GLY A 294 28.01 -1.94 6.33
N ARG A 295 26.83 -2.23 6.90
CA ARG A 295 25.54 -1.61 6.56
C ARG A 295 25.51 -0.08 6.60
N GLY A 296 26.15 0.56 7.57
CA GLY A 296 26.12 2.02 7.79
C GLY A 296 27.33 2.77 7.27
N THR A 297 28.25 2.11 6.58
CA THR A 297 29.47 2.76 6.10
C THR A 297 29.21 3.66 4.89
N PRO A 298 30.00 4.72 4.69
CA PRO A 298 29.87 5.58 3.53
C PRO A 298 29.92 4.81 2.20
N THR A 299 30.77 3.80 2.08
CA THR A 299 30.92 2.99 0.86
C THR A 299 29.65 2.20 0.57
N ALA A 300 29.07 1.52 1.57
CA ALA A 300 27.84 0.76 1.38
C ALA A 300 26.66 1.68 1.04
N LEU A 301 26.55 2.84 1.72
CA LEU A 301 25.45 3.79 1.48
C LEU A 301 25.60 4.49 0.11
N HIS A 302 26.81 4.85 -0.33
CA HIS A 302 27.07 5.39 -1.67
C HIS A 302 26.65 4.40 -2.76
N LEU A 303 27.05 3.13 -2.62
CA LEU A 303 26.70 2.08 -3.55
C LEU A 303 25.19 1.87 -3.63
N LEU A 304 24.52 1.83 -2.47
CA LEU A 304 23.07 1.67 -2.40
C LEU A 304 22.33 2.86 -3.02
N ALA A 305 22.79 4.09 -2.75
CA ALA A 305 22.24 5.31 -3.36
C ALA A 305 22.33 5.27 -4.89
N GLY A 306 23.51 4.94 -5.44
CA GLY A 306 23.69 4.82 -6.89
C GLY A 306 22.81 3.74 -7.53
N ALA A 307 22.67 2.58 -6.87
CA ALA A 307 21.81 1.51 -7.34
C ALA A 307 20.33 1.91 -7.31
N MET A 308 19.87 2.63 -6.27
CA MET A 308 18.51 3.19 -6.21
C MET A 308 18.29 4.21 -7.34
N ALA A 309 19.19 5.17 -7.49
CA ALA A 309 19.09 6.19 -8.54
C ALA A 309 18.95 5.55 -9.93
N GLN A 310 19.71 4.49 -10.22
CA GLN A 310 19.61 3.75 -11.48
C GLN A 310 18.24 3.10 -11.65
N GLY A 311 17.75 2.40 -10.64
CA GLY A 311 16.44 1.75 -10.70
C GLY A 311 15.29 2.76 -10.86
N PHE A 312 15.36 3.93 -10.21
CA PHE A 312 14.38 5.00 -10.37
C PHE A 312 14.47 5.68 -11.75
N ALA A 313 15.66 5.82 -12.32
CA ALA A 313 15.82 6.32 -13.70
C ALA A 313 15.16 5.38 -14.73
N ASP A 314 15.33 4.09 -14.57
CA ASP A 314 14.66 3.09 -15.42
C ASP A 314 13.15 3.05 -15.18
N ARG A 315 12.70 3.20 -13.93
CA ARG A 315 11.29 3.36 -13.62
C ARG A 315 10.67 4.55 -14.33
N ALA A 316 11.28 5.72 -14.25
CA ALA A 316 10.80 6.93 -14.90
C ALA A 316 10.67 6.76 -16.42
N ARG A 317 11.58 6.01 -17.03
CA ARG A 317 11.66 5.83 -18.48
C ARG A 317 10.69 4.77 -19.02
N TRP A 318 10.52 3.64 -18.31
CA TRP A 318 9.95 2.43 -18.90
C TRP A 318 8.64 1.97 -18.25
N TYR A 319 8.37 2.34 -16.98
CA TYR A 319 7.23 1.79 -16.26
C TYR A 319 5.93 2.51 -16.61
N GLY A 320 4.84 1.74 -16.61
CA GLY A 320 3.46 2.16 -16.83
C GLY A 320 2.53 0.96 -16.80
N ASP A 321 1.28 1.16 -17.17
CA ASP A 321 0.29 0.08 -17.27
C ASP A 321 0.64 -0.87 -18.43
N PRO A 322 0.88 -2.16 -18.16
CA PRO A 322 1.25 -3.13 -19.21
C PRO A 322 0.11 -3.42 -20.20
N GLU A 323 -1.12 -2.98 -19.93
CA GLU A 323 -2.22 -3.06 -20.90
C GLU A 323 -2.12 -1.92 -21.97
N PHE A 324 -1.31 -0.89 -21.72
CA PHE A 324 -1.12 0.28 -22.61
C PHE A 324 0.30 0.43 -23.13
N THR A 325 1.30 -0.09 -22.41
CA THR A 325 2.70 0.03 -22.80
C THR A 325 3.48 -1.24 -22.52
N ARG A 326 4.47 -1.55 -23.36
CA ARG A 326 5.36 -2.67 -23.10
C ARG A 326 6.45 -2.27 -22.12
N VAL A 327 6.37 -2.75 -20.89
CA VAL A 327 7.41 -2.59 -19.88
C VAL A 327 8.45 -3.72 -20.06
N PRO A 328 9.72 -3.42 -20.40
CA PRO A 328 10.70 -4.45 -20.76
C PRO A 328 11.39 -5.07 -19.52
N VAL A 329 10.62 -5.53 -18.53
CA VAL A 329 11.13 -6.00 -17.24
C VAL A 329 12.24 -7.04 -17.37
N ALA A 330 12.06 -8.03 -18.25
CA ALA A 330 13.07 -9.08 -18.46
C ALA A 330 14.41 -8.52 -18.97
N ALA A 331 14.37 -7.50 -19.83
CA ALA A 331 15.59 -6.85 -20.32
C ALA A 331 16.24 -5.97 -19.24
N LEU A 332 15.43 -5.28 -18.42
CA LEU A 332 15.91 -4.48 -17.30
C LEU A 332 16.62 -5.32 -16.24
N LEU A 333 16.12 -6.53 -16.00
CA LEU A 333 16.68 -7.48 -15.02
C LEU A 333 17.70 -8.46 -15.62
N ALA A 334 18.09 -8.30 -16.89
CA ALA A 334 19.03 -9.22 -17.53
C ALA A 334 20.42 -9.16 -16.87
N PRO A 335 21.02 -10.32 -16.45
CA PRO A 335 22.30 -10.33 -15.74
C PRO A 335 23.44 -9.57 -16.43
N PRO A 336 23.63 -9.66 -17.79
CA PRO A 336 24.68 -8.88 -18.46
C PRO A 336 24.49 -7.37 -18.33
N ARG A 337 23.22 -6.90 -18.39
CA ARG A 337 22.91 -5.48 -18.21
C ARG A 337 23.21 -5.03 -16.79
N LEU A 338 22.76 -5.80 -15.78
CA LEU A 338 23.01 -5.48 -14.38
C LEU A 338 24.51 -5.43 -14.07
N ALA A 339 25.29 -6.35 -14.61
CA ALA A 339 26.76 -6.36 -14.45
C ALA A 339 27.42 -5.11 -15.08
N ALA A 340 27.00 -4.73 -16.28
CA ALA A 340 27.50 -3.52 -16.95
C ALA A 340 27.15 -2.25 -16.16
N LEU A 341 25.92 -2.12 -15.70
CA LEU A 341 25.48 -1.00 -14.87
C LEU A 341 26.23 -0.96 -13.54
N ARG A 342 26.40 -2.11 -12.89
CA ARG A 342 27.15 -2.19 -11.62
C ARG A 342 28.57 -1.67 -11.77
N SER A 343 29.26 -2.00 -12.87
CA SER A 343 30.60 -1.50 -13.15
C SER A 343 30.61 0.03 -13.34
N ALA A 344 29.53 0.59 -13.91
CA ALA A 344 29.41 2.03 -14.12
C ALA A 344 29.08 2.80 -12.82
N LEU A 345 28.38 2.19 -11.85
CA LEU A 345 28.01 2.84 -10.57
C LEU A 345 29.22 3.32 -9.77
N SER A 346 30.37 2.65 -9.88
CA SER A 346 31.61 3.05 -9.22
C SER A 346 32.22 4.33 -9.79
N ALA A 347 31.77 4.77 -10.97
CA ALA A 347 32.27 5.95 -11.68
C ALA A 347 31.27 7.13 -11.65
N LEU A 348 30.09 6.97 -11.05
CA LEU A 348 29.09 8.04 -11.01
C LEU A 348 29.55 9.14 -10.02
N GLY A 349 29.98 10.25 -10.59
CA GLY A 349 30.08 11.53 -9.88
C GLY A 349 28.69 12.16 -9.69
N PRO A 350 28.61 13.30 -8.98
CA PRO A 350 27.34 13.90 -8.56
C PRO A 350 26.47 14.36 -9.70
N THR A 351 25.16 14.14 -9.58
CA THR A 351 24.15 14.70 -10.47
C THR A 351 23.80 16.13 -10.03
N PRO A 352 23.66 17.12 -10.96
CA PRO A 352 23.44 18.51 -10.58
C PRO A 352 21.97 18.85 -10.30
N LYS A 353 21.79 19.56 -9.21
CA LYS A 353 20.79 20.58 -8.77
C LYS A 353 19.29 20.36 -8.82
N ARG A 354 18.71 20.45 -7.61
CA ARG A 354 17.48 21.04 -7.03
C ARG A 354 16.26 20.16 -6.87
N THR A 355 15.85 19.91 -5.62
CA THR A 355 14.60 20.12 -4.86
C THR A 355 14.57 19.23 -3.63
N ALA A 356 13.85 19.60 -2.56
CA ALA A 356 13.68 18.77 -1.37
C ALA A 356 12.81 17.53 -1.69
N LEU A 357 13.03 16.42 -0.97
CA LEU A 357 12.11 15.28 -0.96
C LEU A 357 10.80 15.72 -0.32
N VAL A 358 9.68 15.32 -0.91
CA VAL A 358 8.35 15.59 -0.34
C VAL A 358 8.00 14.44 0.60
N PRO A 359 7.64 14.72 1.87
CA PRO A 359 7.11 13.70 2.76
C PRO A 359 5.83 13.09 2.18
N ASP A 360 5.64 11.79 2.36
CA ASP A 360 4.41 11.12 1.98
C ASP A 360 3.46 11.06 3.18
N HIS A 361 2.21 11.37 2.92
CA HIS A 361 1.12 11.37 3.88
C HIS A 361 0.03 10.34 3.56
N GLY A 362 0.13 9.62 2.43
CA GLY A 362 -0.82 8.61 1.98
C GLY A 362 -0.28 7.16 2.09
N THR A 363 -1.10 6.21 1.66
CA THR A 363 -0.78 4.78 1.62
C THR A 363 -0.72 4.08 2.99
N ALA A 364 -1.13 2.81 3.03
CA ALA A 364 -0.96 1.91 4.17
C ALA A 364 -0.59 0.49 3.70
N HIS A 365 0.11 -0.26 4.56
CA HIS A 365 0.53 -1.62 4.26
C HIS A 365 0.18 -2.61 5.37
N VAL A 366 -0.15 -3.85 4.95
CA VAL A 366 -0.41 -5.00 5.81
C VAL A 366 0.36 -6.20 5.32
N SER A 367 1.11 -6.82 6.21
CA SER A 367 1.79 -8.11 6.02
C SER A 367 1.20 -9.16 6.93
N VAL A 368 0.90 -10.35 6.40
CA VAL A 368 0.35 -11.50 7.17
C VAL A 368 1.07 -12.77 6.76
N VAL A 369 1.38 -13.61 7.75
CA VAL A 369 1.89 -14.97 7.55
C VAL A 369 1.21 -15.91 8.53
N ASP A 370 0.93 -17.16 8.12
CA ASP A 370 0.56 -18.25 9.05
C ASP A 370 1.69 -19.26 9.21
N ALA A 371 1.61 -20.07 10.28
CA ALA A 371 2.61 -21.10 10.57
C ALA A 371 2.67 -22.21 9.50
N GLU A 372 1.63 -22.35 8.68
CA GLU A 372 1.59 -23.29 7.56
C GLU A 372 2.42 -22.80 6.36
N GLY A 373 2.84 -21.54 6.35
CA GLY A 373 3.64 -20.92 5.31
C GLY A 373 2.82 -20.23 4.22
N ASN A 374 1.53 -19.93 4.46
CA ASN A 374 0.81 -19.00 3.59
C ASN A 374 1.14 -17.56 3.98
N ALA A 375 1.16 -16.66 3.01
CA ALA A 375 1.45 -15.25 3.23
C ALA A 375 0.59 -14.34 2.36
N ALA A 376 0.28 -13.14 2.88
CA ALA A 376 -0.40 -12.08 2.14
C ALA A 376 0.23 -10.73 2.47
N ALA A 377 0.49 -9.93 1.43
CA ALA A 377 0.96 -8.56 1.51
C ALA A 377 -0.02 -7.66 0.76
N ILE A 378 -0.64 -6.71 1.44
CA ILE A 378 -1.60 -5.76 0.87
C ILE A 378 -1.06 -4.35 1.06
N THR A 379 -0.97 -3.58 -0.04
CA THR A 379 -0.70 -2.14 0.01
C THR A 379 -1.89 -1.42 -0.59
N THR A 380 -2.49 -0.52 0.15
CA THR A 380 -3.71 0.22 -0.21
C THR A 380 -3.50 1.73 -0.03
N THR A 381 -4.14 2.54 -0.87
CA THR A 381 -3.86 3.99 -0.95
C THR A 381 -5.08 4.77 -1.41
N ILE A 382 -5.07 6.07 -1.12
CA ILE A 382 -5.84 7.11 -1.81
C ILE A 382 -4.91 8.18 -2.39
N ASN A 383 -3.61 7.89 -2.51
CA ASN A 383 -2.45 8.65 -2.94
C ASN A 383 -1.96 9.66 -1.89
N THR A 384 -2.47 10.88 -1.83
CA THR A 384 -2.01 11.87 -0.83
C THR A 384 -2.93 11.91 0.41
N GLY A 385 -2.53 12.71 1.41
CA GLY A 385 -3.29 12.88 2.64
C GLY A 385 -4.72 13.36 2.38
N PHE A 386 -5.73 12.54 2.71
CA PHE A 386 -7.14 12.75 2.42
C PHE A 386 -7.50 12.85 0.92
N GLY A 387 -6.61 12.37 0.03
CA GLY A 387 -6.85 12.27 -1.40
C GLY A 387 -7.29 13.57 -2.05
N ALA A 388 -8.32 13.52 -2.88
CA ALA A 388 -8.85 14.68 -3.61
C ALA A 388 -9.55 15.74 -2.73
N GLY A 389 -9.58 15.56 -1.39
CA GLY A 389 -10.29 16.43 -0.48
C GLY A 389 -11.82 16.37 -0.62
N ILE A 390 -12.35 15.20 -1.01
CA ILE A 390 -13.78 14.99 -1.22
C ILE A 390 -14.25 13.82 -0.36
N LEU A 391 -15.19 14.06 0.55
CA LEU A 391 -15.96 13.02 1.21
C LEU A 391 -17.35 12.92 0.58
N VAL A 392 -17.72 11.74 0.09
CA VAL A 392 -19.03 11.51 -0.53
C VAL A 392 -20.11 11.51 0.54
N ALA A 393 -20.96 12.53 0.53
CA ALA A 393 -22.00 12.78 1.54
C ALA A 393 -22.84 11.53 1.86
N GLY A 394 -23.05 11.25 3.15
CA GLY A 394 -23.84 10.13 3.67
C GLY A 394 -23.21 8.74 3.47
N THR A 395 -21.98 8.65 2.96
CA THR A 395 -21.30 7.37 2.71
C THR A 395 -20.02 7.19 3.52
N GLY A 396 -19.37 8.26 3.95
CA GLY A 396 -18.06 8.24 4.61
C GLY A 396 -16.89 7.89 3.68
N ILE A 397 -17.11 7.84 2.37
CA ILE A 397 -16.08 7.50 1.38
C ILE A 397 -15.26 8.74 1.06
N ILE A 398 -13.97 8.73 1.39
CA ILE A 398 -12.98 9.72 0.93
C ILE A 398 -12.48 9.26 -0.43
N LEU A 399 -12.45 10.16 -1.43
CA LEU A 399 -12.02 9.87 -2.79
C LEU A 399 -10.53 10.13 -2.96
N ASN A 400 -9.87 9.25 -3.72
CA ASN A 400 -8.46 9.34 -4.06
C ASN A 400 -8.12 10.53 -4.98
N ASP A 401 -6.86 10.92 -5.00
CA ASP A 401 -6.26 11.84 -5.99
C ASP A 401 -5.20 11.12 -6.85
N GLU A 402 -5.50 9.90 -7.24
CA GLU A 402 -4.57 8.99 -7.88
C GLU A 402 -4.20 9.38 -9.33
N MET A 403 -4.93 10.34 -9.90
CA MET A 403 -4.59 10.88 -11.21
C MET A 403 -3.24 11.62 -11.22
N ASP A 404 -2.74 12.09 -10.05
CA ASP A 404 -1.42 12.73 -9.91
C ASP A 404 -0.25 11.77 -10.22
N ASP A 405 -0.47 10.47 -10.12
CA ASP A 405 0.55 9.48 -10.45
C ASP A 405 0.75 9.25 -11.96
N PHE A 406 -0.07 9.86 -12.83
CA PHE A 406 0.21 9.93 -14.28
C PHE A 406 1.28 10.98 -14.61
N ALA A 407 2.03 10.72 -15.68
CA ALA A 407 2.87 11.74 -16.31
C ALA A 407 1.98 12.66 -17.16
N LEU A 408 1.76 13.89 -16.70
CA LEU A 408 0.95 14.88 -17.41
C LEU A 408 1.65 15.38 -18.67
N ALA A 409 2.96 15.64 -18.57
CA ALA A 409 3.83 15.97 -19.70
C ALA A 409 5.29 15.57 -19.38
N PRO A 410 6.15 15.40 -20.39
CA PRO A 410 7.56 15.10 -20.17
C PRO A 410 8.23 16.15 -19.28
N GLY A 411 8.92 15.70 -18.23
CA GLY A 411 9.64 16.57 -17.29
C GLY A 411 8.77 17.32 -16.27
N VAL A 412 7.45 17.20 -16.33
CA VAL A 412 6.55 17.74 -15.31
C VAL A 412 6.46 16.75 -14.14
N PRO A 413 6.89 17.15 -12.93
CA PRO A 413 6.87 16.26 -11.78
C PRO A 413 5.47 16.15 -11.16
N ASN A 414 5.15 14.97 -10.62
CA ASN A 414 3.99 14.81 -9.75
C ASN A 414 4.26 15.39 -8.34
N VAL A 415 3.34 15.22 -7.40
CA VAL A 415 3.47 15.73 -6.03
C VAL A 415 4.75 15.24 -5.33
N TYR A 416 5.22 14.05 -5.64
CA TYR A 416 6.44 13.44 -5.07
C TYR A 416 7.74 13.83 -5.79
N GLY A 417 7.67 14.71 -6.77
CA GLY A 417 8.82 15.09 -7.59
C GLY A 417 9.21 14.03 -8.65
N LEU A 418 8.43 12.97 -8.79
CA LEU A 418 8.66 11.94 -9.80
C LEU A 418 8.29 12.47 -11.19
N VAL A 419 9.16 12.22 -12.15
CA VAL A 419 8.91 12.51 -13.56
C VAL A 419 8.61 11.21 -14.31
N GLY A 420 7.84 11.30 -15.36
CA GLY A 420 7.51 10.16 -16.22
C GLY A 420 7.66 10.47 -17.70
N THR A 421 7.47 9.45 -18.51
CA THR A 421 7.48 9.52 -19.97
C THR A 421 6.12 9.12 -20.54
N ALA A 422 6.03 9.02 -21.87
CA ALA A 422 4.85 8.51 -22.57
C ALA A 422 4.37 7.13 -22.06
N ALA A 423 5.27 6.32 -21.47
CA ALA A 423 4.89 5.04 -20.87
C ALA A 423 3.83 5.19 -19.78
N ASN A 424 3.92 6.26 -18.97
CA ASN A 424 2.96 6.59 -17.92
C ASN A 424 2.06 7.79 -18.25
N ALA A 425 2.01 8.25 -19.50
CA ALA A 425 1.10 9.33 -19.89
C ALA A 425 -0.36 8.96 -19.61
N LEU A 426 -1.15 9.96 -19.22
CA LEU A 426 -2.58 9.81 -18.98
C LEU A 426 -3.29 9.29 -20.25
N ALA A 427 -4.17 8.31 -20.07
CA ALA A 427 -5.10 7.85 -21.09
C ALA A 427 -6.37 7.29 -20.43
N PRO A 428 -7.56 7.43 -21.04
CA PRO A 428 -8.80 6.84 -20.56
C PRO A 428 -8.68 5.33 -20.31
N GLY A 429 -9.13 4.87 -19.15
CA GLY A 429 -9.10 3.45 -18.79
C GLY A 429 -7.74 2.91 -18.35
N LYS A 430 -6.68 3.70 -18.34
CA LYS A 430 -5.32 3.34 -17.94
C LYS A 430 -5.14 3.44 -16.42
N ARG A 431 -4.28 2.57 -15.86
CA ARG A 431 -3.84 2.64 -14.47
C ARG A 431 -2.57 3.48 -14.36
N PRO A 432 -2.46 4.41 -13.42
CA PRO A 432 -1.21 5.11 -13.19
C PRO A 432 -0.15 4.20 -12.61
N GLN A 433 1.11 4.50 -12.92
CA GLN A 433 2.27 3.89 -12.30
C GLN A 433 2.22 4.08 -10.77
N SER A 434 2.69 3.10 -10.02
CA SER A 434 2.72 3.14 -8.55
C SER A 434 4.08 2.79 -7.98
N SER A 435 4.42 3.42 -6.85
CA SER A 435 5.61 3.04 -6.06
C SER A 435 5.36 1.86 -5.11
N MET A 436 4.12 1.44 -4.92
CA MET A 436 3.78 0.28 -4.10
C MET A 436 4.47 -0.98 -4.64
N SER A 437 5.14 -1.70 -3.73
CA SER A 437 5.96 -2.87 -4.06
C SER A 437 5.85 -3.95 -2.97
N PRO A 438 4.62 -4.46 -2.65
CA PRO A 438 4.49 -5.57 -1.71
C PRO A 438 5.38 -6.72 -2.16
N THR A 439 6.10 -7.33 -1.19
CA THR A 439 7.16 -8.29 -1.48
C THR A 439 7.11 -9.45 -0.47
N ILE A 440 7.39 -10.66 -0.95
CA ILE A 440 7.53 -11.88 -0.14
C ILE A 440 8.90 -12.50 -0.44
N VAL A 441 9.71 -12.72 0.60
CA VAL A 441 11.02 -13.38 0.52
C VAL A 441 10.88 -14.80 1.03
N LEU A 442 11.26 -15.76 0.20
CA LEU A 442 11.16 -17.18 0.48
C LEU A 442 12.54 -17.81 0.67
N ALA A 443 12.74 -18.45 1.81
CA ALA A 443 13.85 -19.39 2.06
C ALA A 443 13.36 -20.81 1.75
N GLY A 444 13.67 -21.33 0.54
CA GLY A 444 13.00 -22.49 -0.02
C GLY A 444 11.51 -22.20 -0.27
N ARG A 445 10.62 -22.82 0.48
CA ARG A 445 9.15 -22.57 0.43
C ARG A 445 8.63 -21.75 1.61
N ARG A 446 9.46 -21.49 2.59
CA ARG A 446 9.08 -20.79 3.82
C ARG A 446 9.12 -19.27 3.60
N PRO A 447 8.04 -18.52 3.90
CA PRO A 447 8.05 -17.07 3.91
C PRO A 447 8.92 -16.54 5.06
N GLU A 448 10.19 -16.27 4.77
CA GLU A 448 11.13 -15.67 5.73
C GLU A 448 10.76 -14.22 6.01
N LEU A 449 10.20 -13.52 5.00
CA LEU A 449 9.80 -12.13 5.12
C LEU A 449 8.61 -11.83 4.20
N VAL A 450 7.59 -11.18 4.75
CA VAL A 450 6.48 -10.54 4.04
C VAL A 450 6.56 -9.06 4.37
N VAL A 451 6.68 -8.19 3.39
CA VAL A 451 7.08 -6.80 3.61
C VAL A 451 6.50 -5.87 2.56
N GLY A 452 6.27 -4.65 2.96
CA GLY A 452 5.92 -3.51 2.15
C GLY A 452 5.69 -2.30 3.04
N GLY A 453 5.25 -1.19 2.49
CA GLY A 453 5.11 0.02 3.29
C GLY A 453 4.33 1.13 2.60
N SER A 454 4.35 2.27 3.25
CA SER A 454 3.86 3.56 2.79
C SER A 454 4.99 4.57 2.69
N GLY A 455 4.77 5.67 1.97
CA GLY A 455 5.79 6.70 1.83
C GLY A 455 6.01 7.16 0.39
N GLY A 456 5.05 7.04 -0.52
CA GLY A 456 5.22 7.38 -1.93
C GLY A 456 6.44 6.68 -2.54
N PRO A 457 7.39 7.39 -3.18
CA PRO A 457 8.61 6.80 -3.74
C PRO A 457 9.46 6.05 -2.71
N THR A 458 9.43 6.48 -1.44
CA THR A 458 10.23 5.89 -0.37
C THR A 458 9.74 4.49 0.03
N ILE A 459 8.56 4.05 -0.43
CA ILE A 459 8.09 2.66 -0.30
C ILE A 459 9.11 1.69 -0.88
N ILE A 460 9.62 1.99 -2.10
CA ILE A 460 10.60 1.13 -2.78
C ILE A 460 11.87 1.03 -1.96
N SER A 461 12.41 2.19 -1.53
CA SER A 461 13.67 2.28 -0.79
C SER A 461 13.57 1.66 0.60
N GLY A 462 12.47 1.90 1.31
CA GLY A 462 12.24 1.35 2.64
C GLY A 462 12.08 -0.17 2.59
N THR A 463 11.22 -0.68 1.70
CA THR A 463 11.04 -2.13 1.49
C THR A 463 12.35 -2.82 1.13
N LEU A 464 13.11 -2.24 0.20
CA LEU A 464 14.43 -2.73 -0.20
C LEU A 464 15.40 -2.84 0.98
N GLN A 465 15.49 -1.79 1.82
CA GLN A 465 16.43 -1.77 2.93
C GLN A 465 16.07 -2.74 4.05
N VAL A 466 14.76 -2.99 4.28
CA VAL A 466 14.34 -4.07 5.19
C VAL A 466 14.68 -5.43 4.60
N VAL A 467 14.46 -5.66 3.30
CA VAL A 467 14.89 -6.90 2.63
C VAL A 467 16.41 -7.09 2.77
N LEU A 468 17.23 -6.07 2.51
CA LEU A 468 18.68 -6.12 2.67
C LEU A 468 19.09 -6.36 4.13
N GLY A 469 18.42 -5.70 5.08
CA GLY A 469 18.65 -5.87 6.52
C GLY A 469 18.56 -7.33 6.94
N VAL A 470 17.47 -7.98 6.56
CA VAL A 470 17.23 -9.39 6.89
C VAL A 470 18.12 -10.34 6.08
N THR A 471 18.18 -10.15 4.73
CA THR A 471 18.78 -11.15 3.84
C THR A 471 20.28 -11.02 3.64
N ALA A 472 20.83 -9.81 3.69
CA ALA A 472 22.24 -9.55 3.48
C ALA A 472 22.99 -9.32 4.80
N PHE A 473 22.40 -8.55 5.72
CA PHE A 473 23.06 -8.20 6.99
C PHE A 473 22.64 -9.11 8.16
N GLY A 474 21.64 -9.98 7.98
CA GLY A 474 21.22 -10.94 9.02
C GLY A 474 20.57 -10.29 10.25
N LEU A 475 20.04 -9.09 10.12
CA LEU A 475 19.40 -8.38 11.23
C LEU A 475 18.12 -9.10 11.69
N PRO A 476 17.82 -9.10 12.99
CA PRO A 476 16.48 -9.40 13.48
C PRO A 476 15.43 -8.52 12.81
N LEU A 477 14.23 -9.03 12.59
CA LEU A 477 13.20 -8.33 11.81
C LEU A 477 12.92 -6.91 12.33
N ARG A 478 12.74 -6.75 13.64
CA ARG A 478 12.48 -5.45 14.25
C ARG A 478 13.61 -4.46 14.01
N GLU A 479 14.85 -4.90 14.20
CA GLU A 479 16.02 -4.05 13.93
C GLU A 479 16.11 -3.64 12.46
N ALA A 480 15.77 -4.54 11.53
CA ALA A 480 15.74 -4.23 10.11
C ALA A 480 14.68 -3.17 9.77
N VAL A 481 13.50 -3.24 10.42
CA VAL A 481 12.40 -2.26 10.24
C VAL A 481 12.77 -0.91 10.86
N GLU A 482 13.38 -0.89 12.04
CA GLU A 482 13.71 0.35 12.78
C GLU A 482 15.01 1.03 12.29
N ALA A 483 15.85 0.31 11.58
CA ALA A 483 17.14 0.80 11.10
C ALA A 483 17.03 2.10 10.29
N PRO A 484 17.97 3.06 10.46
CA PRO A 484 18.04 4.28 9.67
C PRO A 484 18.11 3.98 8.17
N ARG A 485 17.39 4.78 7.38
CA ARG A 485 17.24 4.61 5.93
C ARG A 485 17.80 5.77 5.13
N LEU A 486 18.04 5.50 3.85
CA LEU A 486 18.33 6.50 2.82
C LEU A 486 17.39 6.32 1.62
N HIS A 487 17.29 7.37 0.79
CA HIS A 487 16.48 7.38 -0.42
C HIS A 487 17.13 8.23 -1.50
N ASP A 488 17.26 7.69 -2.70
CA ASP A 488 17.65 8.39 -3.91
C ASP A 488 16.72 7.97 -5.06
N GLN A 489 15.96 8.93 -5.59
CA GLN A 489 15.02 8.68 -6.69
C GLN A 489 15.50 9.28 -8.03
N ALA A 490 16.79 9.56 -8.14
CA ALA A 490 17.46 10.17 -9.29
C ALA A 490 16.99 11.62 -9.58
N VAL A 491 15.69 11.86 -9.63
CA VAL A 491 15.08 13.18 -9.85
C VAL A 491 13.98 13.39 -8.80
N PRO A 492 14.12 14.43 -7.96
CA PRO A 492 15.26 15.37 -7.83
C PRO A 492 16.55 14.68 -7.38
N PRO A 493 17.73 15.15 -7.79
CA PRO A 493 19.01 14.55 -7.43
C PRO A 493 19.41 14.94 -5.99
N VAL A 494 18.76 14.34 -5.03
CA VAL A 494 18.97 14.54 -3.59
C VAL A 494 19.01 13.19 -2.91
N LEU A 495 20.06 12.93 -2.16
CA LEU A 495 20.15 11.78 -1.27
C LEU A 495 19.50 12.14 0.07
N GLY A 496 18.28 11.67 0.28
CA GLY A 496 17.61 11.74 1.57
C GLY A 496 18.25 10.74 2.54
N VAL A 497 18.52 11.16 3.76
CA VAL A 497 18.99 10.27 4.82
C VAL A 497 18.22 10.56 6.10
N GLU A 498 17.90 9.53 6.88
CA GLU A 498 17.29 9.73 8.19
C GLU A 498 18.29 10.25 9.23
N PRO A 499 17.83 10.90 10.32
CA PRO A 499 18.69 11.47 11.36
C PRO A 499 19.66 10.46 11.97
N GLY A 500 19.32 9.17 12.01
CA GLY A 500 20.16 8.09 12.52
C GLY A 500 21.38 7.75 11.66
N VAL A 501 21.52 8.32 10.46
CA VAL A 501 22.78 8.24 9.68
C VAL A 501 23.77 9.26 10.27
N GLU A 502 24.90 8.79 10.74
CA GLU A 502 25.88 9.58 11.47
C GLU A 502 26.39 10.81 10.71
N PRO A 503 26.64 11.97 11.38
CA PRO A 503 27.14 13.18 10.72
C PRO A 503 28.46 12.97 9.96
N GLY A 504 29.39 12.18 10.51
CA GLY A 504 30.64 11.85 9.84
C GLY A 504 30.44 11.07 8.54
N VAL A 505 29.49 10.15 8.51
CA VAL A 505 29.10 9.39 7.31
C VAL A 505 28.49 10.32 6.27
N ARG A 506 27.56 11.21 6.68
CA ARG A 506 26.95 12.21 5.79
C ARG A 506 27.98 13.11 5.12
N ALA A 507 28.96 13.60 5.89
CA ALA A 507 30.08 14.43 5.37
C ALA A 507 30.95 13.67 4.36
N VAL A 508 31.12 12.35 4.50
CA VAL A 508 31.80 11.53 3.49
C VAL A 508 30.97 11.41 2.22
N LEU A 509 29.66 11.16 2.35
CA LEU A 509 28.76 11.08 1.21
C LEU A 509 28.74 12.39 0.41
N GLU A 510 28.78 13.55 1.09
CA GLU A 510 28.90 14.86 0.44
C GLU A 510 30.21 15.01 -0.32
N ARG A 511 31.34 14.56 0.25
CA ARG A 511 32.66 14.54 -0.44
C ARG A 511 32.68 13.59 -1.63
N LEU A 512 31.87 12.50 -1.59
CA LEU A 512 31.66 11.60 -2.73
C LEU A 512 30.71 12.22 -3.77
N GLY A 513 30.20 13.44 -3.51
CA GLY A 513 29.43 14.23 -4.44
C GLY A 513 27.91 14.13 -4.29
N HIS A 514 27.40 13.42 -3.29
CA HIS A 514 25.97 13.43 -3.01
C HIS A 514 25.52 14.77 -2.43
N ARG A 515 24.38 15.24 -2.84
CA ARG A 515 23.67 16.32 -2.14
C ARG A 515 22.81 15.70 -1.05
N VAL A 516 23.33 15.66 0.17
CA VAL A 516 22.65 15.03 1.30
C VAL A 516 21.59 15.96 1.89
N ALA A 517 20.40 15.43 2.15
CA ALA A 517 19.33 16.10 2.90
C ALA A 517 18.86 15.19 4.05
N VAL A 518 18.77 15.74 5.25
CA VAL A 518 18.22 15.01 6.38
C VAL A 518 16.69 15.04 6.28
N THR A 519 16.10 13.85 6.18
CA THR A 519 14.65 13.66 6.04
C THR A 519 14.15 12.91 7.28
N PRO A 520 13.13 13.41 8.00
CA PRO A 520 12.70 12.80 9.26
C PRO A 520 12.24 11.35 9.11
N VAL A 521 11.59 11.01 8.00
CA VAL A 521 11.02 9.69 7.72
C VAL A 521 11.27 9.31 6.27
N ILE A 522 11.75 8.10 6.04
CA ILE A 522 11.92 7.48 4.72
C ILE A 522 11.10 6.19 4.68
N GLY A 523 9.81 6.33 4.37
CA GLY A 523 8.81 5.29 4.36
C GLY A 523 8.49 4.72 5.74
N ALA A 524 7.31 4.17 5.90
CA ALA A 524 6.94 3.33 7.05
C ALA A 524 6.72 1.91 6.56
N ILE A 525 7.47 0.93 7.11
CA ILE A 525 7.54 -0.43 6.58
C ILE A 525 7.01 -1.42 7.60
N SER A 526 5.92 -2.10 7.27
CA SER A 526 5.37 -3.17 8.09
C SER A 526 5.79 -4.53 7.55
N ALA A 527 6.31 -5.40 8.42
CA ALA A 527 6.85 -6.68 8.00
C ALA A 527 6.54 -7.81 8.99
N CYS A 528 6.31 -9.02 8.48
CA CYS A 528 6.22 -10.24 9.26
C CYS A 528 6.93 -11.39 8.53
N GLY A 529 7.06 -12.53 9.18
CA GLY A 529 7.67 -13.72 8.57
C GLY A 529 7.70 -14.90 9.51
N LEU A 530 8.31 -15.99 9.04
CA LEU A 530 8.61 -17.16 9.86
C LEU A 530 10.10 -17.19 10.16
N ALA A 531 10.45 -17.18 11.44
CA ALA A 531 11.81 -17.36 11.92
C ALA A 531 12.39 -18.74 11.48
N ARG A 532 13.66 -18.98 11.75
CA ARG A 532 14.32 -20.24 11.33
C ARG A 532 13.70 -21.48 11.96
N ASP A 533 13.20 -21.35 13.18
CA ASP A 533 12.49 -22.40 13.92
C ASP A 533 11.03 -22.56 13.52
N GLY A 534 10.53 -21.74 12.58
CA GLY A 534 9.16 -21.75 12.11
C GLY A 534 8.21 -20.86 12.91
N SER A 535 8.66 -20.22 13.98
CA SER A 535 7.82 -19.33 14.79
C SER A 535 7.45 -18.07 14.00
N PRO A 536 6.18 -17.60 14.06
CA PRO A 536 5.75 -16.35 13.46
C PRO A 536 6.36 -15.14 14.19
N VAL A 537 6.84 -14.16 13.41
CA VAL A 537 7.38 -12.89 13.92
C VAL A 537 6.78 -11.72 13.15
N ALA A 538 6.64 -10.57 13.81
CA ALA A 538 6.14 -9.35 13.19
C ALA A 538 6.85 -8.10 13.72
N ALA A 539 6.87 -7.05 12.90
CA ALA A 539 7.37 -5.73 13.26
C ALA A 539 6.57 -4.65 12.54
N GLY A 540 5.87 -3.82 13.30
CA GLY A 540 5.27 -2.56 12.84
C GLY A 540 6.30 -1.44 12.94
N ASP A 541 6.27 -0.51 12.00
CA ASP A 541 7.22 0.61 11.94
C ASP A 541 6.81 1.76 12.85
N PRO A 542 7.67 2.18 13.80
CA PRO A 542 7.37 3.30 14.70
C PRO A 542 7.35 4.68 14.00
N ARG A 543 7.75 4.76 12.71
CA ARG A 543 7.67 6.01 11.92
C ARG A 543 6.23 6.45 11.64
N LYS A 544 5.31 5.50 11.64
CA LYS A 544 3.87 5.72 11.83
C LYS A 544 3.47 5.19 13.22
N ASP A 545 2.25 4.75 13.40
CA ASP A 545 1.79 4.33 14.75
C ASP A 545 2.19 2.88 15.10
N GLY A 546 2.81 2.15 14.20
CA GLY A 546 3.41 0.84 14.38
C GLY A 546 2.52 -0.22 15.02
N GLY A 547 2.00 -1.17 14.25
CA GLY A 547 1.15 -2.23 14.76
C GLY A 547 1.63 -3.61 14.35
N ASP A 548 1.92 -4.45 15.33
CA ASP A 548 2.22 -5.86 15.09
C ASP A 548 1.60 -6.75 16.16
N ALA A 549 1.23 -7.96 15.78
CA ALA A 549 0.68 -8.95 16.68
C ALA A 549 0.93 -10.37 16.18
N VAL A 550 1.10 -11.29 17.12
CA VAL A 550 1.38 -12.71 16.85
C VAL A 550 0.32 -13.57 17.53
N VAL A 551 -0.11 -14.62 16.83
CA VAL A 551 -0.85 -15.76 17.41
C VAL A 551 0.13 -16.91 17.47
N PRO A 552 0.46 -17.40 18.69
CA PRO A 552 1.41 -18.49 18.89
C PRO A 552 0.98 -19.81 18.27
#